data_5befb2c8cdd7c839bd0713307d8d80b7
#
_entry.id   5befb2c8cdd7c839bd0713307d8d80b7
#
_cell.length_a   1.000
_cell.length_b   1.000
_cell.length_c   1.000
_cell.angle_alpha   90.00
_cell.angle_beta   90.00
_cell.angle_gamma   90.00
#
_symmetry.space_group_name_H-M   'P 1'
#
loop_
_entity.id
_entity.type
_entity.pdbx_description
1 polymer ?
#
loop_
_entity_poly.entity_id
_entity_poly.type
_entity_poly.pdbx_seq_one_letter_code
_entity_poly.pdbx_strand_id
1 'polypeptide(L)'
;MSHDDASGIITYNNTNDSVDITWKRVGCEENFVTCNQAMEKVTAGLSGTFVQNPMWTPALGKSVISAHPLGGCPMGESGQTAVVNHAGQVFDGN
;
A
#
# COMPACT_ATOMS: atom_id res chain seq x y z
N MET A 1 4.38 1.57 10.66
CA MET A 1 3.30 1.32 9.69
C MET A 1 2.40 2.54 9.65
N SER A 2 1.90 2.92 8.51
CA SER A 2 0.92 4.01 8.34
C SER A 2 -0.28 3.47 7.57
N HIS A 3 -1.38 4.22 7.60
CA HIS A 3 -2.56 3.94 6.79
C HIS A 3 -2.48 4.77 5.51
N ASP A 4 -2.78 4.14 4.39
CA ASP A 4 -3.00 4.78 3.09
C ASP A 4 -4.50 4.94 2.82
N ASP A 5 -4.85 5.51 1.67
CA ASP A 5 -6.24 5.76 1.28
C ASP A 5 -6.96 4.52 0.74
N ALA A 6 -6.28 3.38 0.67
CA ALA A 6 -6.78 2.11 0.14
C ALA A 6 -7.40 2.22 -1.28
N SER A 7 -6.91 3.16 -2.10
CA SER A 7 -7.43 3.42 -3.46
C SER A 7 -6.81 2.53 -4.54
N GLY A 8 -5.92 1.63 -4.17
CA GLY A 8 -5.30 0.68 -5.08
C GLY A 8 -6.33 -0.30 -5.67
N ILE A 9 -6.19 -0.60 -6.96
CA ILE A 9 -7.05 -1.54 -7.68
C ILE A 9 -6.19 -2.69 -8.21
N ILE A 10 -6.62 -3.91 -7.92
CA ILE A 10 -6.03 -5.14 -8.46
C ILE A 10 -6.92 -5.63 -9.60
N THR A 11 -6.34 -5.83 -10.76
CA THR A 11 -7.05 -6.31 -11.95
C THR A 11 -6.35 -7.53 -12.52
N TYR A 12 -7.12 -8.58 -12.83
CA TYR A 12 -6.60 -9.72 -13.53
C TYR A 12 -6.60 -9.49 -15.04
N ASN A 13 -5.46 -9.73 -15.67
CA ASN A 13 -5.28 -9.60 -17.10
C ASN A 13 -5.31 -10.99 -17.77
N ASN A 14 -6.44 -11.33 -18.37
CA ASN A 14 -6.65 -12.63 -19.05
C ASN A 14 -5.75 -12.85 -20.27
N THR A 15 -5.18 -11.79 -20.84
CA THR A 15 -4.39 -11.91 -22.09
C THR A 15 -3.01 -12.49 -21.83
N ASN A 16 -2.41 -12.13 -20.70
CA ASN A 16 -1.04 -12.54 -20.35
C ASN A 16 -0.97 -13.31 -19.02
N ASP A 17 -2.12 -13.71 -18.47
CA ASP A 17 -2.25 -14.46 -17.22
C ASP A 17 -1.48 -13.80 -16.07
N SER A 18 -1.70 -12.50 -15.89
CA SER A 18 -1.01 -11.70 -14.86
C SER A 18 -1.98 -10.85 -14.05
N VAL A 19 -1.48 -10.38 -12.92
CA VAL A 19 -2.18 -9.43 -12.06
C VAL A 19 -1.56 -8.04 -12.25
N ASP A 20 -2.40 -7.07 -12.63
CA ASP A 20 -2.03 -5.67 -12.72
C ASP A 20 -2.49 -4.92 -11.47
N ILE A 21 -1.60 -4.14 -10.86
CA ILE A 21 -1.92 -3.28 -9.72
C ILE A 21 -1.84 -1.83 -10.19
N THR A 22 -2.96 -1.15 -10.09
CA THR A 22 -3.05 0.28 -10.38
C THR A 22 -3.29 1.04 -9.07
N TRP A 23 -2.31 1.85 -8.67
CA TRP A 23 -2.40 2.71 -7.49
C TRP A 23 -1.79 4.06 -7.80
N LYS A 24 -2.63 4.94 -8.34
CA LYS A 24 -2.19 6.24 -8.84
C LYS A 24 -1.75 7.14 -7.69
N ARG A 25 -0.50 7.67 -7.80
CA ARG A 25 0.05 8.66 -6.89
C ARG A 25 0.15 8.22 -5.42
N VAL A 26 0.19 6.92 -5.15
CA VAL A 26 0.32 6.40 -3.78
C VAL A 26 1.46 7.06 -2.99
N GLY A 27 2.62 7.26 -3.59
CA GLY A 27 3.76 7.93 -2.94
C GLY A 27 3.57 9.44 -2.72
N CYS A 28 2.46 10.02 -3.14
CA CYS A 28 2.13 11.44 -2.91
C CYS A 28 1.14 11.64 -1.76
N GLU A 29 0.69 10.57 -1.11
CA GLU A 29 -0.21 10.67 0.03
C GLU A 29 0.49 11.32 1.23
N GLU A 30 -0.29 12.05 2.01
CA GLU A 30 0.21 12.83 3.16
C GLU A 30 0.82 11.93 4.26
N ASN A 31 0.33 10.69 4.40
CA ASN A 31 0.86 9.73 5.36
C ASN A 31 2.36 9.45 5.14
N PHE A 32 2.84 9.38 3.89
CA PHE A 32 4.27 9.18 3.62
C PHE A 32 5.10 10.40 4.01
N VAL A 33 4.59 11.61 3.76
CA VAL A 33 5.25 12.86 4.20
C VAL A 33 5.36 12.87 5.72
N THR A 34 4.25 12.61 6.41
CA THR A 34 4.18 12.58 7.88
C THR A 34 5.12 11.54 8.48
N CYS A 35 5.15 10.32 7.92
CA CYS A 35 6.05 9.26 8.37
C CYS A 35 7.52 9.64 8.19
N ASN A 36 7.91 10.19 7.04
CA ASN A 36 9.30 10.63 6.80
C ASN A 36 9.71 11.72 7.78
N GLN A 37 8.85 12.72 8.02
CA GLN A 37 9.12 13.78 9.00
C GLN A 37 9.25 13.24 10.43
N ALA A 38 8.42 12.27 10.81
CA ALA A 38 8.51 11.62 12.11
C ALA A 38 9.84 10.86 12.26
N MET A 39 10.24 10.10 11.25
CA MET A 39 11.51 9.37 11.24
C MET A 39 12.72 10.33 11.30
N GLU A 40 12.68 11.44 10.58
CA GLU A 40 13.72 12.46 10.62
C GLU A 40 13.87 13.05 12.03
N LYS A 41 12.75 13.41 12.68
CA LYS A 41 12.76 13.93 14.06
C LYS A 41 13.33 12.93 15.06
N VAL A 42 12.91 11.66 14.98
CA VAL A 42 13.41 10.60 15.86
C VAL A 42 14.91 10.38 15.65
N THR A 43 15.35 10.32 14.40
CA THR A 43 16.77 10.12 14.07
C THR A 43 17.64 11.28 14.55
N ALA A 44 17.16 12.52 14.38
CA ALA A 44 17.85 13.71 14.88
C ALA A 44 17.98 13.67 16.43
N GLY A 45 16.92 13.24 17.13
CA GLY A 45 16.94 13.07 18.59
C GLY A 45 17.96 12.03 19.07
N LEU A 46 18.33 11.09 18.21
CA LEU A 46 19.36 10.07 18.46
C LEU A 46 20.74 10.48 17.91
N SER A 47 20.92 11.74 17.52
CA SER A 47 22.15 12.27 16.89
C SER A 47 22.52 11.50 15.60
N GLY A 48 21.55 10.93 14.92
CA GLY A 48 21.71 10.23 13.66
C GLY A 48 21.34 11.08 12.44
N THR A 49 21.53 10.51 11.25
CA THR A 49 21.12 11.11 9.99
C THR A 49 20.03 10.24 9.34
N PHE A 50 18.87 10.82 9.07
CA PHE A 50 17.82 10.12 8.33
C PHE A 50 18.17 10.07 6.84
N VAL A 51 18.19 8.87 6.28
CA VAL A 51 18.35 8.65 4.84
C VAL A 51 17.00 8.24 4.27
N GLN A 52 16.40 9.14 3.52
CA GLN A 52 15.13 8.87 2.85
C GLN A 52 15.30 7.78 1.79
N ASN A 53 14.24 6.98 1.58
CA ASN A 53 14.22 6.02 0.48
C ASN A 53 14.52 6.71 -0.87
N PRO A 54 15.63 6.35 -1.56
CA PRO A 54 16.02 7.01 -2.81
C PRO A 54 14.99 6.83 -3.94
N MET A 55 14.14 5.83 -3.88
CA MET A 55 13.05 5.64 -4.85
C MET A 55 11.90 6.63 -4.65
N TRP A 56 11.78 7.21 -3.45
CA TRP A 56 10.74 8.18 -3.14
C TRP A 56 11.16 9.61 -3.48
N THR A 57 11.53 9.82 -4.74
CA THR A 57 11.90 11.13 -5.29
C THR A 57 10.94 11.54 -6.41
N PRO A 58 10.76 12.84 -6.69
CA PRO A 58 9.94 13.29 -7.81
C PRO A 58 10.37 12.72 -9.15
N ALA A 59 11.68 12.58 -9.38
CA ALA A 59 12.24 12.02 -10.61
C ALA A 59 11.86 10.55 -10.84
N LEU A 60 11.64 9.78 -9.78
CA LEU A 60 11.24 8.38 -9.81
C LEU A 60 9.74 8.18 -9.46
N GLY A 61 8.94 9.26 -9.63
CA GLY A 61 7.49 9.20 -9.41
C GLY A 61 7.08 8.96 -7.96
N LYS A 62 7.99 9.17 -6.99
CA LYS A 62 7.77 8.87 -5.57
C LYS A 62 7.34 7.40 -5.35
N SER A 63 8.06 6.47 -5.97
CA SER A 63 7.80 5.04 -5.82
C SER A 63 7.88 4.60 -4.37
N VAL A 64 6.93 3.81 -3.93
CA VAL A 64 6.88 3.23 -2.59
C VAL A 64 7.25 1.76 -2.64
N ILE A 65 7.83 1.27 -1.55
CA ILE A 65 8.19 -0.13 -1.37
C ILE A 65 7.50 -0.61 -0.10
N SER A 66 6.80 -1.73 -0.19
CA SER A 66 6.22 -2.40 0.97
C SER A 66 6.77 -3.81 1.08
N ALA A 67 7.27 -4.16 2.27
CA ALA A 67 7.66 -5.52 2.61
C ALA A 67 6.46 -6.33 3.17
N HIS A 68 5.41 -5.64 3.59
CA HIS A 68 4.20 -6.24 4.18
C HIS A 68 2.96 -5.61 3.54
N PRO A 69 2.64 -5.96 2.28
CA PRO A 69 1.41 -5.48 1.66
C PRO A 69 0.21 -6.06 2.42
N LEU A 70 -0.57 -5.19 3.04
CA LEU A 70 -1.78 -5.54 3.77
C LEU A 70 -2.99 -5.02 3.00
N GLY A 71 -4.10 -5.77 3.05
CA GLY A 71 -5.32 -5.42 2.31
C GLY A 71 -5.45 -6.15 0.98
N GLY A 72 -6.37 -5.69 0.13
CA GLY A 72 -6.70 -6.31 -1.15
C GLY A 72 -7.64 -7.52 -1.06
N CYS A 73 -7.71 -8.18 0.10
CA CYS A 73 -8.62 -9.32 0.35
C CYS A 73 -9.37 -9.10 1.68
N PRO A 74 -10.25 -8.11 1.78
CA PRO A 74 -10.96 -7.82 3.02
C PRO A 74 -11.88 -8.99 3.40
N MET A 75 -11.95 -9.25 4.71
CA MET A 75 -12.89 -10.20 5.30
C MET A 75 -14.22 -9.51 5.59
N GLY A 76 -15.33 -10.20 5.35
CA GLY A 76 -16.65 -9.65 5.63
C GLY A 76 -17.77 -10.67 5.51
N GLU A 77 -19.00 -10.19 5.55
CA GLU A 77 -20.21 -11.00 5.60
C GLU A 77 -20.73 -11.42 4.21
N SER A 78 -20.31 -10.74 3.14
CA SER A 78 -20.78 -11.03 1.79
C SER A 78 -19.74 -10.75 0.71
N GLY A 79 -19.84 -11.48 -0.42
CA GLY A 79 -18.99 -11.27 -1.58
C GLY A 79 -19.20 -9.93 -2.31
N GLN A 80 -20.19 -9.14 -1.92
CA GLN A 80 -20.37 -7.78 -2.45
C GLN A 80 -19.43 -6.76 -1.78
N THR A 81 -19.00 -7.03 -0.57
CA THR A 81 -18.21 -6.09 0.24
C THR A 81 -16.88 -6.67 0.71
N ALA A 82 -16.65 -7.96 0.47
CA ALA A 82 -15.46 -8.66 0.93
C ALA A 82 -15.05 -9.76 -0.06
N VAL A 83 -13.82 -10.22 0.06
CA VAL A 83 -13.28 -11.31 -0.74
C VAL A 83 -13.41 -12.64 -0.01
N VAL A 84 -13.25 -12.63 1.31
CA VAL A 84 -13.30 -13.82 2.15
C VAL A 84 -14.27 -13.65 3.32
N ASN A 85 -14.84 -14.78 3.80
CA ASN A 85 -15.67 -14.80 5.00
C ASN A 85 -14.79 -14.91 6.27
N HIS A 86 -15.45 -14.98 7.44
CA HIS A 86 -14.80 -15.10 8.75
C HIS A 86 -13.96 -16.39 8.92
N ALA A 87 -14.15 -17.40 8.10
CA ALA A 87 -13.37 -18.64 8.08
C ALA A 87 -12.22 -18.59 7.04
N GLY A 88 -12.01 -17.45 6.35
CA GLY A 88 -11.00 -17.28 5.31
C GLY A 88 -11.36 -17.95 3.97
N GLN A 89 -12.60 -18.37 3.80
CA GLN A 89 -13.08 -18.97 2.55
C GLN A 89 -13.46 -17.86 1.57
N VAL A 90 -13.04 -18.00 0.32
CA VAL A 90 -13.36 -17.05 -0.76
C VAL A 90 -14.85 -17.17 -1.10
N PHE A 91 -15.50 -16.04 -1.33
CA PHE A 91 -16.86 -16.03 -1.86
C PHE A 91 -16.85 -16.41 -3.35
N ASP A 92 -17.65 -17.38 -3.74
CA ASP A 92 -17.72 -17.92 -5.11
C ASP A 92 -18.53 -17.02 -6.05
N GLY A 93 -18.46 -15.75 -5.97
CA GLY A 93 -19.01 -14.82 -6.98
C GLY A 93 -20.52 -14.97 -7.31
N ASN A 94 -21.31 -15.66 -6.49
CA ASN A 94 -22.76 -15.82 -6.61
C ASN A 94 -23.50 -14.83 -5.72
#